data_8e6833cd6f7f886cfb94fe2e6003f348
#
_entry.id   8e6833cd6f7f886cfb94fe2e6003f348
#
_cell.length_a   1.000
_cell.length_b   1.000
_cell.length_c   1.000
_cell.angle_alpha   90.00
_cell.angle_beta   90.00
_cell.angle_gamma   90.00
#
_symmetry.space_group_name_H-M   'P 1'
#
loop_
_entity.id
_entity.type
_entity.pdbx_description
1 polymer ?
#
loop_
_entity_poly.entity_id
_entity_poly.type
_entity_poly.pdbx_seq_one_letter_code
_entity_poly.pdbx_strand_id
1 'polypeptide(L)'
;MALVIKTQICPAKGAPPQQVSRLRLIRGSGIEGDWHQGWGKRDVCIWRKETLDWMEAQPEPGFCFPKRKENLVLEGLEAFRPGDRLCFREVVLEVSDSAKHCFGEQCSYRMLGIPCKLRQEWQMARILVSGVIHPGEEVTLQRRP
;
A
#
# COMPACT_ATOMS: atom_id res chain seq x y z
N MET A 1 -8.63 3.56 -16.94
CA MET A 1 -9.16 4.21 -15.73
C MET A 1 -8.64 3.46 -14.51
N ALA A 2 -8.07 4.16 -13.55
CA ALA A 2 -7.57 3.53 -12.33
C ALA A 2 -8.59 3.71 -11.21
N LEU A 3 -8.81 2.66 -10.44
CA LEU A 3 -9.87 2.60 -9.42
C LEU A 3 -9.35 2.05 -8.09
N VAL A 4 -9.97 2.52 -7.02
CA VAL A 4 -9.84 1.91 -5.68
C VAL A 4 -10.74 0.67 -5.65
N ILE A 5 -10.15 -0.49 -5.42
CA ILE A 5 -10.93 -1.74 -5.38
C ILE A 5 -11.12 -2.29 -3.97
N LYS A 6 -10.31 -1.89 -3.01
CA LYS A 6 -10.44 -2.38 -1.63
C LYS A 6 -9.90 -1.36 -0.64
N THR A 7 -10.60 -1.22 0.48
CA THR A 7 -10.19 -0.40 1.61
C THR A 7 -10.21 -1.25 2.89
N GLN A 8 -9.11 -1.22 3.65
CA GLN A 8 -8.94 -2.04 4.85
C GLN A 8 -8.21 -1.31 5.96
N ILE A 9 -8.48 -1.69 7.19
CA ILE A 9 -7.72 -1.26 8.36
C ILE A 9 -7.17 -2.48 9.07
N CYS A 10 -6.08 -2.29 9.83
CA CYS A 10 -5.56 -3.27 10.76
C CYS A 10 -5.85 -2.75 12.17
N PRO A 11 -6.89 -3.25 12.86
CA PRO A 11 -7.32 -2.66 14.12
C PRO A 11 -6.35 -2.88 15.28
N ALA A 12 -5.51 -3.92 15.20
CA ALA A 12 -4.53 -4.23 16.22
C ALA A 12 -3.32 -4.93 15.60
N LYS A 13 -2.19 -4.88 16.29
CA LYS A 13 -0.97 -5.58 15.87
C LYS A 13 -1.23 -7.08 15.78
N GLY A 14 -0.89 -7.69 14.65
CA GLY A 14 -1.08 -9.12 14.44
C GLY A 14 -2.51 -9.54 14.14
N ALA A 15 -3.48 -8.62 14.19
CA ALA A 15 -4.85 -8.91 13.81
C ALA A 15 -4.96 -9.00 12.28
N PRO A 16 -5.88 -9.82 11.75
CA PRO A 16 -6.13 -9.85 10.32
C PRO A 16 -6.69 -8.51 9.84
N PRO A 17 -6.40 -8.12 8.56
CA PRO A 17 -6.97 -6.90 8.00
C PRO A 17 -8.51 -6.97 8.02
N GLN A 18 -9.13 -5.85 8.33
CA GLN A 18 -10.59 -5.70 8.32
C GLN A 18 -11.00 -4.82 7.15
N GLN A 19 -11.81 -5.38 6.25
CA GLN A 19 -12.35 -4.62 5.13
C GLN A 19 -13.38 -3.63 5.64
N VAL A 20 -13.28 -2.39 5.20
CA VAL A 20 -14.20 -1.32 5.59
C VAL A 20 -14.79 -0.65 4.36
N SER A 21 -15.96 -0.02 4.51
CA SER A 21 -16.63 0.65 3.40
C SER A 21 -15.99 1.98 3.03
N ARG A 22 -15.13 2.51 3.88
CA ARG A 22 -14.41 3.77 3.63
C ARG A 22 -13.21 3.87 4.56
N LEU A 23 -12.16 4.58 4.11
CA LEU A 23 -11.04 4.96 4.95
C LEU A 23 -11.08 6.45 5.22
N ARG A 24 -10.97 6.83 6.47
CA ARG A 24 -10.77 8.22 6.84
C ARG A 24 -9.30 8.47 7.09
N LEU A 25 -8.71 9.36 6.31
CA LEU A 25 -7.29 9.65 6.34
C LEU A 25 -7.08 11.07 6.87
N ILE A 26 -6.19 11.20 7.84
CA ILE A 26 -5.96 12.47 8.56
C ILE A 26 -4.49 12.82 8.46
N ARG A 27 -4.20 13.94 7.81
CA ARG A 27 -2.83 14.45 7.69
C ARG A 27 -2.20 14.62 9.07
N GLY A 28 -0.98 14.09 9.24
CA GLY A 28 -0.25 14.14 10.49
C GLY A 28 -0.65 13.09 11.51
N SER A 29 -1.70 12.33 11.24
CA SER A 29 -2.19 11.28 12.14
C SER A 29 -2.14 9.89 11.52
N GLY A 30 -2.73 9.71 10.33
CA GLY A 30 -2.82 8.43 9.65
C GLY A 30 -4.26 8.05 9.35
N ILE A 31 -4.53 6.75 9.32
CA ILE A 31 -5.85 6.20 9.04
C ILE A 31 -6.59 5.99 10.35
N GLU A 32 -7.78 6.59 10.48
CA GLU A 32 -8.61 6.43 11.68
C GLU A 32 -8.96 4.95 11.89
N GLY A 33 -8.72 4.45 13.09
CA GLY A 33 -9.00 3.07 13.47
C GLY A 33 -7.89 2.07 13.14
N ASP A 34 -6.86 2.49 12.44
CA ASP A 34 -5.71 1.64 12.14
C ASP A 34 -4.69 1.72 13.28
N TRP A 35 -4.09 0.58 13.66
CA TRP A 35 -3.17 0.58 14.81
C TRP A 35 -1.88 1.36 14.56
N HIS A 36 -1.54 1.66 13.30
CA HIS A 36 -0.42 2.53 12.96
C HIS A 36 -0.75 4.02 13.03
N GLN A 37 -1.96 4.37 13.39
CA GLN A 37 -2.35 5.78 13.54
C GLN A 37 -1.43 6.47 14.56
N GLY A 38 -0.89 7.63 14.18
CA GLY A 38 0.03 8.38 15.04
C GLY A 38 1.51 8.00 14.93
N TRP A 39 1.86 7.03 14.08
CA TRP A 39 3.26 6.57 13.94
C TRP A 39 4.13 7.46 13.04
N GLY A 40 3.55 8.37 12.26
CA GLY A 40 4.26 9.35 11.45
C GLY A 40 4.49 8.94 10.01
N LYS A 41 5.66 8.42 9.65
CA LYS A 41 6.11 8.33 8.25
C LYS A 41 5.39 7.30 7.36
N ARG A 42 4.71 6.32 7.92
CA ARG A 42 4.05 5.24 7.18
C ARG A 42 2.56 5.28 7.42
N ASP A 43 1.94 6.33 6.90
CA ASP A 43 0.52 6.55 7.15
C ASP A 43 -0.37 5.51 6.46
N VAL A 44 -0.02 5.14 5.22
CA VAL A 44 -0.88 4.29 4.38
C VAL A 44 -0.03 3.26 3.66
N CYS A 45 -0.49 2.01 3.67
CA CYS A 45 0.10 0.94 2.89
C CYS A 45 -0.77 0.68 1.66
N ILE A 46 -0.18 0.86 0.46
CA ILE A 46 -0.89 0.82 -0.82
C ILE A 46 -0.38 -0.33 -1.65
N TRP A 47 -1.30 -1.11 -2.22
CA TRP A 47 -0.96 -2.19 -3.13
C TRP A 47 -1.60 -1.98 -4.49
N ARG A 48 -0.87 -2.30 -5.54
CA ARG A 48 -1.44 -2.44 -6.87
C ARG A 48 -2.02 -3.84 -6.97
N LYS A 49 -3.20 -3.96 -7.54
CA LYS A 49 -3.81 -5.28 -7.77
C LYS A 49 -2.91 -6.16 -8.63
N GLU A 50 -2.23 -5.56 -9.60
CA GLU A 50 -1.30 -6.26 -10.50
C GLU A 50 -0.16 -6.92 -9.71
N THR A 51 0.33 -6.28 -8.64
CA THR A 51 1.35 -6.86 -7.76
C THR A 51 0.79 -8.01 -6.94
N LEU A 52 -0.41 -7.86 -6.41
CA LEU A 52 -1.08 -8.93 -5.65
C LEU A 52 -1.36 -10.14 -6.54
N ASP A 53 -1.79 -9.92 -7.78
CA ASP A 53 -2.03 -10.99 -8.74
C ASP A 53 -0.72 -11.74 -9.06
N TRP A 54 0.38 -11.00 -9.22
CA TRP A 54 1.69 -11.60 -9.40
C TRP A 54 2.07 -12.50 -8.22
N MET A 55 1.82 -12.05 -6.99
CA MET A 55 2.12 -12.82 -5.78
C MET A 55 1.31 -14.12 -5.73
N GLU A 56 0.03 -14.06 -6.08
CA GLU A 56 -0.84 -15.25 -6.09
C GLU A 56 -0.44 -16.25 -7.18
N ALA A 57 0.13 -15.77 -8.27
CA ALA A 57 0.57 -16.62 -9.38
C ALA A 57 1.88 -17.35 -9.11
N GLN A 58 2.60 -17.00 -8.04
CA GLN A 58 3.88 -17.64 -7.73
C GLN A 58 3.67 -19.03 -7.15
N PRO A 59 4.52 -20.04 -7.54
CA PRO A 59 4.40 -21.40 -7.01
C PRO A 59 4.70 -21.50 -5.52
N GLU A 60 5.51 -20.58 -4.99
CA GLU A 60 5.83 -20.51 -3.56
C GLU A 60 5.69 -19.08 -3.07
N PRO A 61 5.10 -18.88 -1.87
CA PRO A 61 5.02 -17.55 -1.30
C PRO A 61 6.41 -17.07 -0.82
N GLY A 62 6.71 -15.79 -1.04
CA GLY A 62 7.86 -15.16 -0.44
C GLY A 62 7.63 -14.98 1.06
N PHE A 63 8.73 -14.79 1.81
CA PHE A 63 8.67 -14.64 3.27
C PHE A 63 7.72 -13.53 3.73
N CYS A 64 7.68 -12.43 2.98
CA CYS A 64 6.87 -11.26 3.35
C CYS A 64 5.41 -11.33 2.88
N PHE A 65 5.06 -12.25 1.99
CA PHE A 65 3.72 -12.29 1.39
C PHE A 65 2.60 -12.38 2.44
N PRO A 66 2.65 -13.33 3.39
CA PRO A 66 1.59 -13.42 4.39
C PRO A 66 1.67 -12.35 5.48
N LYS A 67 2.78 -11.63 5.56
CA LYS A 67 3.02 -10.60 6.59
C LYS A 67 2.72 -9.19 6.10
N ARG A 68 2.26 -9.06 4.87
CA ARG A 68 2.01 -7.75 4.29
C ARG A 68 0.80 -7.09 4.95
N LYS A 69 0.90 -5.77 5.09
CA LYS A 69 -0.21 -4.94 5.50
C LYS A 69 -0.86 -4.36 4.23
N GLU A 70 -2.16 -4.25 4.21
CA GLU A 70 -2.91 -3.66 3.11
C GLU A 70 -3.93 -2.66 3.67
N ASN A 71 -3.85 -1.41 3.25
CA ASN A 71 -4.88 -0.42 3.54
C ASN A 71 -5.70 -0.10 2.29
N LEU A 72 -5.00 0.10 1.16
CA LEU A 72 -5.61 0.40 -0.13
C LEU A 72 -5.12 -0.58 -1.17
N VAL A 73 -6.05 -1.06 -1.99
CA VAL A 73 -5.71 -1.82 -3.19
C VAL A 73 -6.24 -1.04 -4.39
N LEU A 74 -5.36 -0.74 -5.32
CA LEU A 74 -5.64 0.08 -6.51
C LEU A 74 -5.43 -0.77 -7.77
N GLU A 75 -6.24 -0.53 -8.79
CA GLU A 75 -6.17 -1.23 -10.06
C GLU A 75 -6.01 -0.23 -11.20
N GLY A 76 -5.20 -0.57 -12.20
CA GLY A 76 -5.05 0.23 -13.40
C GLY A 76 -3.97 1.30 -13.37
N LEU A 77 -3.11 1.29 -12.32
CA LEU A 77 -1.99 2.22 -12.23
C LEU A 77 -0.68 1.55 -12.56
N GLU A 78 0.26 2.35 -13.09
CA GLU A 78 1.66 1.95 -13.20
C GLU A 78 2.30 1.95 -11.80
N ALA A 79 3.46 1.27 -11.67
CA ALA A 79 4.21 1.25 -10.41
C ALA A 79 4.60 2.67 -9.97
N PHE A 80 4.45 2.95 -8.68
CA PHE A 80 4.78 4.26 -8.12
C PHE A 80 6.24 4.34 -7.71
N ARG A 81 6.73 5.57 -7.60
CA ARG A 81 8.07 5.90 -7.11
C ARG A 81 7.99 6.93 -6.01
N PRO A 82 9.01 7.02 -5.14
CA PRO A 82 9.03 8.07 -4.11
C PRO A 82 8.83 9.45 -4.71
N GLY A 83 7.95 10.23 -4.10
CA GLY A 83 7.62 11.57 -4.54
C GLY A 83 6.44 11.65 -5.50
N ASP A 84 6.02 10.53 -6.08
CA ASP A 84 4.80 10.48 -6.88
C ASP A 84 3.58 10.74 -5.99
N ARG A 85 2.54 11.31 -6.57
CA ARG A 85 1.29 11.60 -5.84
C ARG A 85 0.15 10.79 -6.39
N LEU A 86 -0.69 10.32 -5.50
CA LEU A 86 -1.94 9.63 -5.81
C LEU A 86 -3.08 10.55 -5.40
N CYS A 87 -3.88 10.95 -6.38
CA CYS A 87 -4.97 11.90 -6.17
C CYS A 87 -6.30 11.19 -6.24
N PHE A 88 -7.05 11.27 -5.16
CA PHE A 88 -8.40 10.73 -5.02
C PHE A 88 -9.40 11.89 -5.02
N ARG A 89 -10.66 11.60 -4.83
CA ARG A 89 -11.70 12.64 -4.82
C ARG A 89 -11.42 13.73 -3.79
N GLU A 90 -11.07 13.35 -2.55
CA GLU A 90 -10.78 14.30 -1.46
C GLU A 90 -9.33 14.25 -1.01
N VAL A 91 -8.68 13.12 -1.16
CA VAL A 91 -7.39 12.81 -0.54
C VAL A 91 -6.26 12.92 -1.57
N VAL A 92 -5.11 13.42 -1.11
CA VAL A 92 -3.86 13.33 -1.86
C VAL A 92 -2.83 12.62 -1.00
N LEU A 93 -2.23 11.58 -1.57
CA LEU A 93 -1.15 10.82 -0.95
C LEU A 93 0.14 11.08 -1.72
N GLU A 94 1.26 11.07 -0.99
CA GLU A 94 2.58 11.12 -1.60
C GLU A 94 3.33 9.84 -1.27
N VAL A 95 3.83 9.15 -2.28
CA VAL A 95 4.62 7.93 -2.10
C VAL A 95 5.88 8.29 -1.33
N SER A 96 6.12 7.61 -0.21
CA SER A 96 7.27 7.88 0.65
C SER A 96 8.53 7.21 0.10
N ASP A 97 9.69 7.69 0.55
CA ASP A 97 10.98 7.08 0.22
C ASP A 97 11.29 5.88 1.10
N SER A 98 10.38 5.49 1.97
CA SER A 98 10.52 4.32 2.85
C SER A 98 9.91 3.09 2.21
N ALA A 99 10.74 2.21 1.67
CA ALA A 99 10.27 0.92 1.17
C ALA A 99 10.13 -0.08 2.33
N LYS A 100 9.35 -1.14 2.11
CA LYS A 100 9.27 -2.24 3.05
C LYS A 100 10.65 -2.91 3.18
N HIS A 101 11.07 -3.20 4.41
CA HIS A 101 12.32 -3.90 4.66
C HIS A 101 12.28 -5.32 4.07
N CYS A 102 13.35 -5.70 3.35
CA CYS A 102 13.47 -7.04 2.80
C CYS A 102 14.27 -7.94 3.75
N PHE A 103 13.65 -9.01 4.23
CA PHE A 103 14.30 -10.04 5.04
C PHE A 103 14.93 -11.11 4.16
N GLY A 104 15.86 -10.69 3.28
CA GLY A 104 16.41 -11.51 2.21
C GLY A 104 17.04 -12.84 2.67
N GLU A 105 17.69 -12.86 3.83
CA GLU A 105 18.32 -14.07 4.37
C GLU A 105 17.33 -15.14 4.78
N GLN A 106 16.05 -14.79 4.93
CA GLN A 106 14.97 -15.71 5.28
C GLN A 106 14.03 -15.99 4.12
N CYS A 107 14.32 -15.41 2.95
CA CYS A 107 13.43 -15.49 1.79
C CYS A 107 14.01 -16.38 0.71
N SER A 108 13.24 -17.40 0.29
CA SER A 108 13.65 -18.30 -0.78
C SER A 108 13.89 -17.59 -2.11
N TYR A 109 13.15 -16.51 -2.39
CA TYR A 109 13.31 -15.74 -3.62
C TYR A 109 14.70 -15.16 -3.75
N ARG A 110 15.22 -14.55 -2.69
CA ARG A 110 16.56 -13.99 -2.71
C ARG A 110 17.62 -15.08 -2.78
N MET A 111 17.43 -16.18 -2.06
CA MET A 111 18.35 -17.30 -2.09
C MET A 111 18.46 -17.94 -3.49
N LEU A 112 17.36 -17.97 -4.22
CA LEU A 112 17.29 -18.54 -5.58
C LEU A 112 17.55 -17.50 -6.66
N GLY A 113 17.77 -16.24 -6.31
CA GLY A 113 17.97 -15.17 -7.29
C GLY A 113 16.74 -14.78 -8.06
N ILE A 114 15.55 -15.09 -7.57
CA ILE A 114 14.29 -14.77 -8.22
C ILE A 114 13.90 -13.31 -7.96
N PRO A 115 13.59 -12.51 -9.01
CA PRO A 115 13.12 -11.13 -8.81
C PRO A 115 11.83 -11.10 -8.01
N CYS A 116 11.76 -10.20 -7.01
CA CYS A 116 10.58 -10.03 -6.18
C CYS A 116 9.98 -8.65 -6.41
N LYS A 117 8.71 -8.61 -6.84
CA LYS A 117 8.02 -7.34 -7.09
C LYS A 117 7.83 -6.50 -5.83
N LEU A 118 7.73 -7.13 -4.65
CA LEU A 118 7.65 -6.37 -3.40
C LEU A 118 8.88 -5.53 -3.14
N ARG A 119 10.06 -6.03 -3.51
CA ARG A 119 11.31 -5.28 -3.40
C ARG A 119 11.41 -4.15 -4.41
N GLN A 120 10.83 -4.36 -5.59
CA GLN A 120 10.96 -3.45 -6.73
C GLN A 120 9.92 -2.32 -6.70
N GLU A 121 8.86 -2.46 -5.93
CA GLU A 121 7.76 -1.52 -5.90
C GLU A 121 7.59 -0.88 -4.52
N TRP A 122 7.21 0.40 -4.51
CA TRP A 122 6.99 1.16 -3.29
C TRP A 122 5.52 1.05 -2.90
N GLN A 123 5.26 0.75 -1.62
CA GLN A 123 3.90 0.52 -1.12
C GLN A 123 3.50 1.46 0.00
N MET A 124 4.38 2.39 0.39
CA MET A 124 4.10 3.29 1.50
C MET A 124 3.85 4.70 1.02
N ALA A 125 2.91 5.38 1.67
CA ALA A 125 2.61 6.77 1.35
C ALA A 125 2.25 7.53 2.62
N ARG A 126 2.41 8.85 2.53
CA ARG A 126 1.98 9.78 3.58
C ARG A 126 0.80 10.61 3.08
N ILE A 127 0.01 11.10 4.00
CA ILE A 127 -1.20 11.86 3.69
C ILE A 127 -0.83 13.33 3.57
N LEU A 128 -1.06 13.92 2.38
CA LEU A 128 -0.88 15.35 2.16
C LEU A 128 -2.16 16.13 2.37
N VAL A 129 -3.30 15.57 1.94
CA VAL A 129 -4.61 16.18 2.10
C VAL A 129 -5.54 15.16 2.73
N SER A 130 -6.14 15.53 3.86
CA SER A 130 -7.08 14.69 4.61
C SER A 130 -8.39 14.52 3.87
N GLY A 131 -9.08 13.43 4.13
CA GLY A 131 -10.39 13.15 3.56
C GLY A 131 -10.76 11.69 3.69
N VAL A 132 -11.74 11.27 2.90
CA VAL A 132 -12.27 9.92 2.90
C VAL A 132 -12.07 9.28 1.54
N ILE A 133 -11.70 8.01 1.53
CA ILE A 133 -11.56 7.20 0.30
C ILE A 133 -12.57 6.05 0.38
N HIS A 134 -13.33 5.86 -0.71
CA HIS A 134 -14.28 4.76 -0.84
C HIS A 134 -13.86 3.80 -1.96
N PRO A 135 -14.17 2.52 -1.85
CA PRO A 135 -14.05 1.62 -3.00
C PRO A 135 -14.85 2.15 -4.19
N GLY A 136 -14.30 2.01 -5.39
CA GLY A 136 -14.93 2.51 -6.62
C GLY A 136 -14.51 3.90 -7.04
N GLU A 137 -13.82 4.65 -6.18
CA GLU A 137 -13.32 5.98 -6.57
C GLU A 137 -12.23 5.86 -7.63
N GLU A 138 -12.18 6.86 -8.50
CA GLU A 138 -11.07 7.00 -9.43
C GLU A 138 -9.84 7.52 -8.71
N VAL A 139 -8.67 7.06 -9.13
CA VAL A 139 -7.39 7.54 -8.64
C VAL A 139 -6.52 7.96 -9.83
N THR A 140 -5.81 9.07 -9.68
CA THR A 140 -4.91 9.60 -10.69
C THR A 140 -3.50 9.63 -10.14
N LEU A 141 -2.54 9.16 -10.94
CA LEU A 141 -1.13 9.19 -10.60
C LEU A 141 -0.48 10.45 -11.19
N GLN A 142 0.12 11.27 -10.33
CA GLN A 142 0.94 12.41 -10.73
C GLN A 142 2.39 12.07 -10.48
N ARG A 143 3.18 11.98 -11.54
CA ARG A 143 4.60 11.71 -11.42
C ARG A 143 5.33 12.89 -10.81
N ARG A 144 6.35 12.59 -10.02
CA ARG A 144 7.28 13.61 -9.54
C ARG A 144 8.01 14.25 -10.72
N PRO A 145 8.06 15.59 -10.80
CA PRO A 145 8.79 16.28 -11.86
C PRO A 145 10.28 16.00 -11.83
#